data_8b1c5988775d7ef2581cb8317ed19f1c
#
_entry.id   8b1c5988775d7ef2581cb8317ed19f1c
#
_cell.length_a   1.000
_cell.length_b   1.000
_cell.length_c   1.000
_cell.angle_alpha   90.00
_cell.angle_beta   90.00
_cell.angle_gamma   90.00
#
_symmetry.space_group_name_H-M   'P 1'
#
loop_
_entity.id
_entity.type
_entity.pdbx_description
1 polymer ?
#
loop_
_entity_poly.entity_id
_entity_poly.type
_entity_poly.pdbx_seq_one_letter_code
_entity_poly.pdbx_strand_id
1 'polypeptide(L)'
;MTIQFASYHNFMNVTRRQFLGSVLYSAAIAPNVITSAAWASKSSGKINLGFIGVGIMSRGHLNFFLGQEDCRVVGIAEVAKVRRDHSMGMVQERYGPNHGCKAYDDFRELLEDKSIDAVVIGTPDHWHAMSAIMAADSKKDIYCEKPLTVTVRAALETVKAAQRNNIVFQVGSQQRTEFGGHFRRAVEWIRNGRIGKVNKVKIGVGAPAIACDLPAEARPDGIDWEMWQGAGPDKGVKKILCP
;
A
#
# COMPACT_ATOMS: atom_id res chain seq x y z
N MET A 1 6.85 -24.99 21.01
CA MET A 1 7.83 -25.15 19.91
C MET A 1 8.93 -24.11 20.10
N THR A 2 10.10 -24.55 20.59
CA THR A 2 11.21 -23.65 20.92
C THR A 2 12.08 -23.56 19.68
N ILE A 3 12.13 -22.36 19.08
CA ILE A 3 13.04 -22.11 17.95
C ILE A 3 14.38 -21.73 18.55
N GLN A 4 15.36 -22.60 18.38
CA GLN A 4 16.76 -22.36 18.73
C GLN A 4 17.41 -21.61 17.56
N PHE A 5 17.78 -20.34 17.77
CA PHE A 5 18.63 -19.62 16.81
C PHE A 5 20.07 -20.05 17.04
N ALA A 6 20.67 -20.67 16.02
CA ALA A 6 22.09 -20.93 16.00
C ALA A 6 22.86 -19.61 16.00
N SER A 7 23.80 -19.45 16.92
CA SER A 7 24.65 -18.26 17.00
C SER A 7 25.66 -18.27 15.86
N TYR A 8 25.48 -17.42 14.88
CA TYR A 8 26.53 -17.07 13.93
C TYR A 8 27.46 -16.03 14.57
N HIS A 9 28.48 -16.50 15.25
CA HIS A 9 29.65 -15.70 15.61
C HIS A 9 30.65 -15.75 14.44
N ASN A 10 30.49 -14.84 13.50
CA ASN A 10 31.59 -14.35 12.67
C ASN A 10 31.50 -12.82 12.68
N PHE A 11 32.06 -12.21 13.73
CA PHE A 11 32.39 -10.79 13.70
C PHE A 11 33.54 -10.60 12.70
N MET A 12 33.22 -10.13 11.51
CA MET A 12 34.23 -9.55 10.64
C MET A 12 34.81 -8.33 11.37
N ASN A 13 36.07 -8.35 11.70
CA ASN A 13 36.83 -7.21 12.23
C ASN A 13 36.89 -6.14 11.12
N VAL A 14 35.89 -5.29 11.07
CA VAL A 14 35.85 -4.15 10.15
C VAL A 14 36.75 -3.06 10.72
N THR A 15 37.85 -2.76 10.03
CA THR A 15 38.74 -1.67 10.41
C THR A 15 38.04 -0.30 10.27
N ARG A 16 38.48 0.71 11.05
CA ARG A 16 37.97 2.09 10.93
C ARG A 16 37.93 2.60 9.47
N ARG A 17 38.91 2.21 8.66
CA ARG A 17 39.02 2.60 7.24
C ARG A 17 37.94 1.91 6.38
N GLN A 18 37.62 0.65 6.66
CA GLN A 18 36.54 -0.10 6.00
C GLN A 18 35.15 0.42 6.41
N PHE A 19 35.01 0.81 7.68
CA PHE A 19 33.79 1.44 8.17
C PHE A 19 33.56 2.80 7.51
N LEU A 20 34.57 3.65 7.41
CA LEU A 20 34.47 4.94 6.72
C LEU A 20 34.24 4.78 5.21
N GLY A 21 34.82 3.75 4.59
CA GLY A 21 34.54 3.41 3.19
C GLY A 21 33.10 2.97 2.96
N SER A 22 32.53 2.19 3.88
CA SER A 22 31.12 1.75 3.81
C SER A 22 30.14 2.89 4.09
N VAL A 23 30.49 3.86 4.92
CA VAL A 23 29.68 5.08 5.16
C VAL A 23 29.66 5.97 3.92
N LEU A 24 30.78 6.08 3.17
CA LEU A 24 30.82 6.83 1.91
C LEU A 24 30.03 6.11 0.80
N TYR A 25 29.98 4.78 0.79
CA TYR A 25 29.15 4.01 -0.15
C TYR A 25 27.65 4.11 0.21
N SER A 26 27.33 4.21 1.52
CA SER A 26 25.95 4.41 1.97
C SER A 26 25.41 5.82 1.69
N ALA A 27 26.29 6.82 1.55
CA ALA A 27 25.90 8.17 1.15
C ALA A 27 25.41 8.25 -0.32
N ALA A 28 25.79 7.27 -1.16
CA ALA A 28 25.27 7.12 -2.53
C ALA A 28 23.87 6.48 -2.59
N ILE A 29 23.38 5.91 -1.47
CA ILE A 29 22.03 5.35 -1.30
C ILE A 29 21.30 6.18 -0.23
N ALA A 30 21.53 7.49 -0.19
CA ALA A 30 20.66 8.37 0.59
C ALA A 30 19.23 8.22 0.02
N PRO A 31 18.21 7.98 0.86
CA PRO A 31 16.84 8.06 0.39
C PRO A 31 16.69 9.43 -0.27
N ASN A 32 16.26 9.47 -1.52
CA ASN A 32 15.91 10.71 -2.17
C ASN A 32 14.81 11.36 -1.34
N VAL A 33 15.18 12.28 -0.46
CA VAL A 33 14.23 13.15 0.22
C VAL A 33 13.74 14.09 -0.87
N ILE A 34 12.63 13.74 -1.49
CA ILE A 34 11.95 14.66 -2.40
C ILE A 34 11.48 15.82 -1.52
N THR A 35 12.18 16.93 -1.66
CA THR A 35 11.80 18.17 -0.97
C THR A 35 10.43 18.61 -1.48
N SER A 36 9.61 19.16 -0.61
CA SER A 36 8.28 19.70 -0.94
C SER A 36 8.27 20.66 -2.15
N ALA A 37 9.42 21.21 -2.52
CA ALA A 37 9.59 22.05 -3.70
C ALA A 37 9.39 21.29 -5.03
N ALA A 38 9.68 19.99 -5.11
CA ALA A 38 9.43 19.19 -6.32
C ALA A 38 7.93 18.94 -6.56
N TRP A 39 7.12 19.00 -5.49
CA TRP A 39 5.66 18.85 -5.53
C TRP A 39 4.95 20.15 -5.88
N ALA A 40 5.55 21.30 -5.56
CA ALA A 40 4.96 22.63 -5.79
C ALA A 40 4.91 23.07 -7.26
N SER A 41 5.45 22.29 -8.20
CA SER A 41 5.55 22.71 -9.60
C SER A 41 4.33 22.40 -10.48
N LYS A 42 3.26 21.78 -9.93
CA LYS A 42 2.03 21.53 -10.70
C LYS A 42 1.07 22.72 -10.59
N SER A 43 0.49 23.10 -11.71
CA SER A 43 -0.30 24.32 -11.92
C SER A 43 -1.55 24.49 -11.04
N SER A 44 -2.02 23.45 -10.35
CA SER A 44 -3.18 23.52 -9.45
C SER A 44 -2.82 23.49 -7.97
N GLY A 45 -1.57 23.18 -7.61
CA GLY A 45 -1.13 22.99 -6.22
C GLY A 45 -1.72 21.78 -5.51
N LYS A 46 -2.58 20.99 -6.15
CA LYS A 46 -3.22 19.79 -5.58
C LYS A 46 -2.75 18.53 -6.28
N ILE A 47 -2.64 17.43 -5.50
CA ILE A 47 -2.33 16.11 -6.02
C ILE A 47 -3.62 15.43 -6.43
N ASN A 48 -3.72 15.02 -7.68
CA ASN A 48 -4.87 14.26 -8.18
C ASN A 48 -4.70 12.77 -7.85
N LEU A 49 -5.62 12.24 -7.07
CA LEU A 49 -5.60 10.87 -6.59
C LEU A 49 -6.56 9.97 -7.38
N GLY A 50 -6.05 8.80 -7.76
CA GLY A 50 -6.85 7.66 -8.21
C GLY A 50 -6.94 6.60 -7.11
N PHE A 51 -8.08 5.95 -6.96
CA PHE A 51 -8.26 4.82 -6.04
C PHE A 51 -8.40 3.53 -6.82
N ILE A 52 -7.63 2.51 -6.46
CA ILE A 52 -7.69 1.16 -7.04
C ILE A 52 -8.15 0.20 -5.94
N GLY A 53 -9.40 -0.26 -6.06
CA GLY A 53 -10.09 -1.03 -5.04
C GLY A 53 -10.62 -0.14 -3.90
N VAL A 54 -11.95 -0.13 -3.71
CA VAL A 54 -12.63 0.66 -2.68
C VAL A 54 -13.47 -0.22 -1.75
N GLY A 55 -12.84 -1.30 -1.28
CA GLY A 55 -13.37 -2.14 -0.21
C GLY A 55 -13.48 -1.41 1.13
N ILE A 56 -13.82 -2.13 2.21
CA ILE A 56 -14.07 -1.53 3.53
C ILE A 56 -12.91 -0.67 4.01
N MET A 57 -11.67 -1.18 3.94
CA MET A 57 -10.48 -0.44 4.39
C MET A 57 -10.23 0.79 3.52
N SER A 58 -10.26 0.61 2.22
CA SER A 58 -9.95 1.68 1.26
C SER A 58 -11.00 2.81 1.27
N ARG A 59 -12.26 2.53 1.62
CA ARG A 59 -13.27 3.58 1.86
C ARG A 59 -12.93 4.47 3.05
N GLY A 60 -12.26 3.92 4.08
CA GLY A 60 -11.72 4.74 5.16
C GLY A 60 -10.68 5.75 4.64
N HIS A 61 -9.76 5.30 3.79
CA HIS A 61 -8.81 6.19 3.11
C HIS A 61 -9.48 7.19 2.19
N LEU A 62 -10.47 6.74 1.40
CA LEU A 62 -11.24 7.63 0.53
C LEU A 62 -11.87 8.76 1.33
N ASN A 63 -12.56 8.43 2.42
CA ASN A 63 -13.17 9.43 3.29
C ASN A 63 -12.14 10.42 3.86
N PHE A 64 -10.96 9.93 4.28
CA PHE A 64 -9.88 10.77 4.75
C PHE A 64 -9.39 11.74 3.66
N PHE A 65 -9.05 11.23 2.48
CA PHE A 65 -8.51 12.05 1.39
C PHE A 65 -9.54 13.02 0.78
N LEU A 66 -10.81 12.68 0.79
CA LEU A 66 -11.88 13.61 0.39
C LEU A 66 -11.92 14.86 1.28
N GLY A 67 -11.44 14.77 2.52
CA GLY A 67 -11.35 15.89 3.47
C GLY A 67 -10.10 16.75 3.35
N GLN A 68 -9.08 16.34 2.57
CA GLN A 68 -7.80 17.05 2.48
C GLN A 68 -7.84 18.19 1.47
N GLU A 69 -7.14 19.28 1.74
CA GLU A 69 -7.09 20.45 0.86
C GLU A 69 -5.98 20.39 -0.19
N ASP A 70 -4.93 19.60 0.07
CA ASP A 70 -3.73 19.43 -0.77
C ASP A 70 -3.87 18.35 -1.85
N CYS A 71 -4.98 17.61 -1.85
CA CYS A 71 -5.26 16.62 -2.88
C CYS A 71 -6.70 16.66 -3.37
N ARG A 72 -6.97 15.96 -4.47
CA ARG A 72 -8.31 15.79 -5.04
C ARG A 72 -8.48 14.38 -5.59
N VAL A 73 -9.54 13.69 -5.21
CA VAL A 73 -9.92 12.41 -5.79
C VAL A 73 -10.55 12.63 -7.14
N VAL A 74 -9.95 12.10 -8.21
CA VAL A 74 -10.38 12.30 -9.61
C VAL A 74 -10.70 11.01 -10.34
N GLY A 75 -10.40 9.84 -9.75
CA GLY A 75 -10.70 8.53 -10.33
C GLY A 75 -10.91 7.45 -9.29
N ILE A 76 -11.85 6.53 -9.54
CA ILE A 76 -12.13 5.36 -8.70
C ILE A 76 -12.26 4.14 -9.62
N ALA A 77 -11.40 3.13 -9.43
CA ALA A 77 -11.48 1.84 -10.09
C ALA A 77 -11.90 0.77 -9.08
N GLU A 78 -12.98 0.06 -9.37
CA GLU A 78 -13.51 -1.01 -8.54
C GLU A 78 -14.34 -1.99 -9.40
N VAL A 79 -14.06 -3.26 -9.28
CA VAL A 79 -14.70 -4.35 -10.03
C VAL A 79 -16.12 -4.66 -9.55
N ALA A 80 -16.45 -4.32 -8.30
CA ALA A 80 -17.78 -4.49 -7.74
C ALA A 80 -18.59 -3.21 -7.91
N LYS A 81 -19.58 -3.24 -8.82
CA LYS A 81 -20.43 -2.08 -9.14
C LYS A 81 -21.02 -1.42 -7.88
N VAL A 82 -21.54 -2.19 -6.95
CA VAL A 82 -22.16 -1.65 -5.73
C VAL A 82 -21.18 -0.85 -4.87
N ARG A 83 -19.91 -1.28 -4.81
CA ARG A 83 -18.85 -0.58 -4.06
C ARG A 83 -18.39 0.66 -4.80
N ARG A 84 -18.28 0.57 -6.11
CA ARG A 84 -17.93 1.70 -6.97
C ARG A 84 -18.98 2.80 -6.88
N ASP A 85 -20.26 2.45 -7.04
CA ASP A 85 -21.37 3.40 -6.95
C ASP A 85 -21.45 4.07 -5.57
N HIS A 86 -21.28 3.31 -4.50
CA HIS A 86 -21.22 3.83 -3.13
C HIS A 86 -20.07 4.86 -2.98
N SER A 87 -18.89 4.52 -3.46
CA SER A 87 -17.71 5.38 -3.36
C SER A 87 -17.85 6.65 -4.23
N MET A 88 -18.47 6.56 -5.39
CA MET A 88 -18.83 7.71 -6.21
C MET A 88 -19.84 8.61 -5.50
N GLY A 89 -20.79 8.03 -4.76
CA GLY A 89 -21.71 8.76 -3.88
C GLY A 89 -20.98 9.57 -2.81
N MET A 90 -19.96 8.99 -2.16
CA MET A 90 -19.11 9.71 -1.18
C MET A 90 -18.40 10.92 -1.83
N VAL A 91 -17.87 10.73 -3.05
CA VAL A 91 -17.25 11.84 -3.81
C VAL A 91 -18.27 12.93 -4.12
N GLN A 92 -19.47 12.56 -4.59
CA GLN A 92 -20.54 13.50 -4.91
C GLN A 92 -21.02 14.27 -3.68
N GLU A 93 -21.16 13.60 -2.54
CA GLU A 93 -21.53 14.24 -1.27
C GLU A 93 -20.51 15.31 -0.87
N ARG A 94 -19.22 15.04 -1.05
CA ARG A 94 -18.15 15.93 -0.62
C ARG A 94 -17.87 17.07 -1.61
N TYR A 95 -17.88 16.78 -2.92
CA TYR A 95 -17.47 17.73 -3.96
C TYR A 95 -18.65 18.33 -4.76
N GLY A 96 -19.87 17.82 -4.54
CA GLY A 96 -21.06 18.23 -5.28
C GLY A 96 -21.24 17.48 -6.61
N PRO A 97 -22.33 17.72 -7.33
CA PRO A 97 -22.73 16.93 -8.51
C PRO A 97 -21.76 17.05 -9.70
N ASN A 98 -21.04 18.16 -9.80
CA ASN A 98 -20.10 18.42 -10.89
C ASN A 98 -18.65 18.12 -10.48
N HIS A 99 -18.42 17.04 -9.72
CA HIS A 99 -17.12 16.72 -9.10
C HIS A 99 -16.02 16.35 -10.09
N GLY A 100 -16.36 15.89 -11.31
CA GLY A 100 -15.40 15.52 -12.36
C GLY A 100 -14.61 14.23 -12.08
N CYS A 101 -14.87 13.53 -10.96
CA CYS A 101 -14.28 12.22 -10.68
C CYS A 101 -14.88 11.16 -11.61
N LYS A 102 -14.03 10.30 -12.17
CA LYS A 102 -14.43 9.24 -13.10
C LYS A 102 -14.48 7.89 -12.39
N ALA A 103 -15.44 7.05 -12.79
CA ALA A 103 -15.54 5.67 -12.35
C ALA A 103 -14.99 4.73 -13.43
N TYR A 104 -14.24 3.72 -13.03
CA TYR A 104 -13.62 2.74 -13.91
C TYR A 104 -13.97 1.32 -13.41
N ASP A 105 -14.28 0.41 -14.33
CA ASP A 105 -14.43 -1.01 -14.04
C ASP A 105 -13.05 -1.69 -13.94
N ASP A 106 -12.13 -1.24 -14.77
CA ASP A 106 -10.76 -1.73 -14.87
C ASP A 106 -9.77 -0.66 -14.41
N PHE A 107 -8.91 -0.99 -13.43
CA PHE A 107 -7.90 -0.06 -12.91
C PHE A 107 -6.83 0.29 -13.95
N ARG A 108 -6.64 -0.52 -15.00
CA ARG A 108 -5.70 -0.23 -16.08
C ARG A 108 -6.12 1.02 -16.85
N GLU A 109 -7.41 1.20 -17.08
CA GLU A 109 -7.95 2.42 -17.70
C GLU A 109 -7.72 3.65 -16.81
N LEU A 110 -7.88 3.49 -15.48
CA LEU A 110 -7.54 4.57 -14.53
C LEU A 110 -6.07 4.95 -14.63
N LEU A 111 -5.15 3.99 -14.78
CA LEU A 111 -3.72 4.24 -14.90
C LEU A 111 -3.34 4.98 -16.19
N GLU A 112 -4.13 4.87 -17.25
CA GLU A 112 -3.93 5.60 -18.51
C GLU A 112 -4.31 7.09 -18.39
N ASP A 113 -5.14 7.45 -17.41
CA ASP A 113 -5.54 8.85 -17.19
C ASP A 113 -4.34 9.70 -16.72
N LYS A 114 -3.88 10.60 -17.60
CA LYS A 114 -2.73 11.47 -17.36
C LYS A 114 -2.99 12.56 -16.32
N SER A 115 -4.24 12.80 -15.98
CA SER A 115 -4.60 13.78 -14.94
C SER A 115 -4.35 13.25 -13.52
N ILE A 116 -4.19 11.94 -13.33
CA ILE A 116 -3.90 11.29 -12.04
C ILE A 116 -2.40 11.37 -11.77
N ASP A 117 -2.04 11.84 -10.60
CA ASP A 117 -0.65 11.99 -10.14
C ASP A 117 -0.21 10.82 -9.28
N ALA A 118 -1.09 10.37 -8.39
CA ALA A 118 -0.81 9.29 -7.45
C ALA A 118 -2.01 8.36 -7.30
N VAL A 119 -1.75 7.12 -6.88
CA VAL A 119 -2.80 6.13 -6.64
C VAL A 119 -2.75 5.59 -5.22
N VAL A 120 -3.95 5.34 -4.67
CA VAL A 120 -4.16 4.61 -3.42
C VAL A 120 -4.65 3.22 -3.77
N ILE A 121 -3.85 2.21 -3.46
CA ILE A 121 -4.14 0.80 -3.77
C ILE A 121 -4.65 0.12 -2.50
N GLY A 122 -5.92 -0.30 -2.52
CA GLY A 122 -6.60 -1.01 -1.43
C GLY A 122 -7.38 -2.22 -1.94
N THR A 123 -6.84 -2.90 -2.94
CA THR A 123 -7.32 -4.17 -3.49
C THR A 123 -7.12 -5.32 -2.49
N PRO A 124 -7.62 -6.53 -2.75
CA PRO A 124 -7.15 -7.73 -2.06
C PRO A 124 -5.65 -7.96 -2.25
N ASP A 125 -5.02 -8.64 -1.28
CA ASP A 125 -3.58 -8.83 -1.16
C ASP A 125 -2.91 -9.34 -2.44
N HIS A 126 -3.57 -10.23 -3.17
CA HIS A 126 -3.03 -10.85 -4.39
C HIS A 126 -2.91 -9.89 -5.58
N TRP A 127 -3.60 -8.75 -5.52
CA TRP A 127 -3.52 -7.70 -6.53
C TRP A 127 -2.51 -6.59 -6.22
N HIS A 128 -2.05 -6.46 -4.95
CA HIS A 128 -1.18 -5.36 -4.54
C HIS A 128 0.07 -5.22 -5.41
N ALA A 129 0.80 -6.32 -5.62
CA ALA A 129 2.04 -6.27 -6.40
C ALA A 129 1.81 -5.87 -7.85
N MET A 130 0.82 -6.50 -8.51
CA MET A 130 0.55 -6.26 -9.93
C MET A 130 0.09 -4.82 -10.16
N SER A 131 -0.90 -4.35 -9.40
CA SER A 131 -1.39 -2.98 -9.52
C SER A 131 -0.31 -1.95 -9.18
N ALA A 132 0.54 -2.22 -8.18
CA ALA A 132 1.64 -1.33 -7.84
C ALA A 132 2.73 -1.27 -8.93
N ILE A 133 3.10 -2.41 -9.54
CA ILE A 133 4.07 -2.43 -10.65
C ILE A 133 3.51 -1.66 -11.85
N MET A 134 2.25 -1.90 -12.23
CA MET A 134 1.62 -1.21 -13.36
C MET A 134 1.46 0.29 -13.09
N ALA A 135 1.11 0.68 -11.86
CA ALA A 135 1.05 2.09 -11.47
C ALA A 135 2.42 2.77 -11.55
N ALA A 136 3.48 2.10 -11.06
CA ALA A 136 4.85 2.59 -11.19
C ALA A 136 5.27 2.77 -12.64
N ASP A 137 4.95 1.79 -13.51
CA ASP A 137 5.26 1.87 -14.94
C ASP A 137 4.46 2.97 -15.65
N SER A 138 3.27 3.30 -15.14
CA SER A 138 2.48 4.46 -15.56
C SER A 138 2.93 5.78 -14.93
N LYS A 139 4.08 5.79 -14.20
CA LYS A 139 4.67 6.97 -13.54
C LYS A 139 3.75 7.62 -12.50
N LYS A 140 2.93 6.82 -11.81
CA LYS A 140 2.11 7.30 -10.70
C LYS A 140 2.85 7.06 -9.39
N ASP A 141 2.78 8.03 -8.47
CA ASP A 141 3.17 7.82 -7.09
C ASP A 141 2.17 6.88 -6.40
N ILE A 142 2.60 6.13 -5.38
CA ILE A 142 1.82 5.02 -4.86
C ILE A 142 1.75 5.05 -3.33
N TYR A 143 0.54 4.96 -2.81
CA TYR A 143 0.26 4.45 -1.48
C TYR A 143 -0.40 3.07 -1.63
N CYS A 144 0.22 2.01 -1.11
CA CYS A 144 -0.31 0.65 -1.21
C CYS A 144 -0.57 0.06 0.17
N GLU A 145 -1.76 -0.52 0.37
CA GLU A 145 -2.11 -1.19 1.61
C GLU A 145 -1.20 -2.38 1.94
N LYS A 146 -1.18 -2.71 3.21
CA LYS A 146 -0.51 -3.90 3.73
C LYS A 146 -1.42 -5.14 3.58
N PRO A 147 -0.85 -6.36 3.43
CA PRO A 147 0.56 -6.68 3.18
C PRO A 147 0.96 -6.24 1.77
N LEU A 148 2.18 -5.72 1.61
CA LEU A 148 2.63 -5.18 0.31
C LEU A 148 2.50 -6.22 -0.81
N THR A 149 2.87 -7.46 -0.53
CA THR A 149 2.82 -8.58 -1.50
C THR A 149 2.63 -9.92 -0.80
N VAL A 150 2.19 -10.93 -1.53
CA VAL A 150 2.03 -12.30 -1.03
C VAL A 150 3.30 -13.15 -1.18
N THR A 151 4.32 -12.70 -1.93
CA THR A 151 5.59 -13.41 -2.11
C THR A 151 6.78 -12.45 -2.08
N VAL A 152 7.93 -12.96 -1.64
CA VAL A 152 9.20 -12.20 -1.65
C VAL A 152 9.58 -11.77 -3.07
N ARG A 153 9.39 -12.65 -4.06
CA ARG A 153 9.68 -12.33 -5.47
C ARG A 153 8.86 -11.13 -5.95
N ALA A 154 7.56 -11.12 -5.67
CA ALA A 154 6.70 -10.00 -6.03
C ALA A 154 7.13 -8.70 -5.34
N ALA A 155 7.57 -8.76 -4.07
CA ALA A 155 8.11 -7.61 -3.36
C ALA A 155 9.35 -7.03 -4.05
N LEU A 156 10.30 -7.88 -4.44
CA LEU A 156 11.51 -7.45 -5.15
C LEU A 156 11.19 -6.79 -6.51
N GLU A 157 10.24 -7.35 -7.27
CA GLU A 157 9.83 -6.75 -8.54
C GLU A 157 9.10 -5.40 -8.32
N THR A 158 8.29 -5.27 -7.27
CA THR A 158 7.66 -4.00 -6.90
C THR A 158 8.71 -2.93 -6.55
N VAL A 159 9.72 -3.28 -5.76
CA VAL A 159 10.84 -2.37 -5.43
C VAL A 159 11.58 -1.93 -6.69
N LYS A 160 11.92 -2.88 -7.58
CA LYS A 160 12.57 -2.55 -8.87
C LYS A 160 11.70 -1.63 -9.73
N ALA A 161 10.39 -1.86 -9.77
CA ALA A 161 9.46 -1.01 -10.53
C ALA A 161 9.45 0.43 -9.99
N ALA A 162 9.37 0.60 -8.68
CA ALA A 162 9.43 1.91 -8.04
C ALA A 162 10.76 2.63 -8.33
N GLN A 163 11.89 1.93 -8.18
CA GLN A 163 13.22 2.48 -8.40
C GLN A 163 13.47 2.90 -9.87
N ARG A 164 13.18 1.99 -10.84
CA ARG A 164 13.40 2.29 -12.27
C ARG A 164 12.53 3.44 -12.78
N ASN A 165 11.39 3.66 -12.14
CA ASN A 165 10.44 4.70 -12.51
C ASN A 165 10.62 5.99 -11.70
N ASN A 166 11.47 5.97 -10.66
CA ASN A 166 11.75 7.09 -9.76
C ASN A 166 10.46 7.70 -9.18
N ILE A 167 9.53 6.86 -8.74
CA ILE A 167 8.28 7.26 -8.12
C ILE A 167 8.37 7.24 -6.59
N VAL A 168 7.50 7.97 -5.92
CA VAL A 168 7.32 7.89 -4.48
C VAL A 168 6.44 6.68 -4.16
N PHE A 169 6.92 5.81 -3.27
CA PHE A 169 6.19 4.62 -2.86
C PHE A 169 6.09 4.53 -1.34
N GLN A 170 4.87 4.47 -0.83
CA GLN A 170 4.60 4.27 0.59
C GLN A 170 3.74 3.04 0.83
N VAL A 171 4.15 2.19 1.78
CA VAL A 171 3.33 1.07 2.29
C VAL A 171 2.48 1.54 3.46
N GLY A 172 1.21 1.15 3.48
CA GLY A 172 0.24 1.47 4.52
C GLY A 172 0.49 0.74 5.83
N SER A 173 1.51 1.16 6.59
CA SER A 173 1.84 0.63 7.93
C SER A 173 1.24 1.50 9.03
N GLN A 174 -0.09 1.59 9.09
CA GLN A 174 -0.83 2.54 9.91
C GLN A 174 -0.49 2.46 11.40
N GLN A 175 -0.26 1.25 11.96
CA GLN A 175 -0.02 1.06 13.37
C GLN A 175 1.18 1.84 13.92
N ARG A 176 2.11 2.28 13.07
CA ARG A 176 3.25 3.09 13.51
C ARG A 176 2.82 4.42 14.09
N THR A 177 1.78 5.03 13.55
CA THR A 177 1.35 6.40 13.88
C THR A 177 -0.10 6.51 14.30
N GLU A 178 -0.97 5.65 13.80
CA GLU A 178 -2.38 5.57 14.21
C GLU A 178 -2.53 4.96 15.61
N PHE A 179 -3.75 4.83 16.08
CA PHE A 179 -4.10 4.29 17.39
C PHE A 179 -3.36 4.99 18.55
N GLY A 180 -3.31 6.33 18.51
CA GLY A 180 -2.66 7.17 19.52
C GLY A 180 -1.13 7.10 19.51
N GLY A 181 -0.50 6.60 18.44
CA GLY A 181 0.95 6.57 18.27
C GLY A 181 1.67 5.65 19.27
N HIS A 182 1.00 4.62 19.79
CA HIS A 182 1.56 3.74 20.83
C HIS A 182 2.84 3.03 20.37
N PHE A 183 2.87 2.49 19.17
CA PHE A 183 4.07 1.83 18.64
C PHE A 183 5.23 2.81 18.45
N ARG A 184 4.95 4.00 17.93
CA ARG A 184 5.96 5.06 17.80
C ARG A 184 6.57 5.41 19.17
N ARG A 185 5.72 5.68 20.17
CA ARG A 185 6.17 5.98 21.52
C ARG A 185 7.00 4.85 22.14
N ALA A 186 6.57 3.59 21.96
CA ALA A 186 7.33 2.44 22.44
C ALA A 186 8.73 2.39 21.82
N VAL A 187 8.83 2.59 20.49
CA VAL A 187 10.12 2.64 19.79
C VAL A 187 10.99 3.80 20.28
N GLU A 188 10.42 4.99 20.50
CA GLU A 188 11.12 6.16 21.03
C GLU A 188 11.66 5.88 22.44
N TRP A 189 10.88 5.27 23.33
CA TRP A 189 11.33 4.92 24.67
C TRP A 189 12.46 3.90 24.67
N ILE A 190 12.38 2.87 23.80
CA ILE A 190 13.43 1.88 23.66
C ILE A 190 14.72 2.51 23.15
N ARG A 191 14.63 3.28 22.05
CA ARG A 191 15.80 3.93 21.43
C ARG A 191 16.49 4.97 22.33
N ASN A 192 15.70 5.67 23.15
CA ASN A 192 16.21 6.64 24.11
C ASN A 192 16.61 6.01 25.45
N GLY A 193 16.68 4.68 25.55
CA GLY A 193 17.11 3.99 26.74
C GLY A 193 16.18 4.09 27.96
N ARG A 194 14.97 4.62 27.80
CA ARG A 194 14.03 4.85 28.92
C ARG A 194 13.60 3.59 29.65
N ILE A 195 13.66 2.43 28.99
CA ILE A 195 13.35 1.11 29.57
C ILE A 195 14.60 0.32 29.92
N GLY A 196 15.80 0.95 29.81
CA GLY A 196 17.08 0.27 30.03
C GLY A 196 17.40 -0.76 28.95
N LYS A 197 18.23 -1.74 29.31
CA LYS A 197 18.65 -2.84 28.40
C LYS A 197 17.47 -3.76 28.13
N VAL A 198 17.11 -3.94 26.85
CA VAL A 198 16.10 -4.90 26.43
C VAL A 198 16.65 -6.33 26.54
N ASN A 199 16.13 -7.10 27.48
CA ASN A 199 16.54 -8.49 27.69
C ASN A 199 15.59 -9.50 27.00
N LYS A 200 14.31 -9.13 26.82
CA LYS A 200 13.29 -9.99 26.25
C LYS A 200 12.22 -9.20 25.54
N VAL A 201 11.78 -9.69 24.39
CA VAL A 201 10.62 -9.16 23.65
C VAL A 201 9.59 -10.27 23.53
N LYS A 202 8.34 -9.99 23.90
CA LYS A 202 7.18 -10.85 23.67
C LYS A 202 6.29 -10.20 22.62
N ILE A 203 5.98 -10.95 21.56
CA ILE A 203 5.07 -10.49 20.51
C ILE A 203 3.91 -11.47 20.45
N GLY A 204 2.69 -10.96 20.62
CA GLY A 204 1.45 -11.71 20.41
C GLY A 204 0.89 -11.38 19.04
N VAL A 205 0.62 -12.41 18.24
CA VAL A 205 -0.08 -12.30 16.96
C VAL A 205 -1.25 -13.28 16.97
N GLY A 206 -2.26 -13.03 16.16
CA GLY A 206 -3.39 -13.94 15.98
C GLY A 206 -2.95 -15.34 15.52
N ALA A 207 -3.83 -16.31 15.62
CA ALA A 207 -3.60 -17.64 15.08
C ALA A 207 -3.39 -17.58 13.55
N PRO A 208 -2.64 -18.52 12.97
CA PRO A 208 -2.51 -18.62 11.51
C PRO A 208 -3.88 -18.95 10.90
N ALA A 209 -4.02 -18.63 9.62
CA ALA A 209 -5.20 -19.03 8.85
C ALA A 209 -5.36 -20.55 8.90
N ILE A 210 -6.61 -21.00 9.14
CA ILE A 210 -6.98 -22.42 9.07
C ILE A 210 -7.44 -22.75 7.66
N ALA A 211 -7.12 -23.96 7.20
CA ALA A 211 -7.67 -24.48 5.97
C ALA A 211 -9.21 -24.45 6.03
N CYS A 212 -9.82 -23.97 4.98
CA CYS A 212 -11.25 -23.77 4.91
C CYS A 212 -11.75 -24.39 3.61
N ASP A 213 -12.61 -25.38 3.70
CA ASP A 213 -13.30 -25.99 2.57
C ASP A 213 -14.74 -25.49 2.51
N LEU A 214 -14.88 -24.29 1.95
CA LEU A 214 -16.21 -23.69 1.75
C LEU A 214 -16.78 -24.14 0.40
N PRO A 215 -18.09 -24.42 0.32
CA PRO A 215 -18.72 -24.72 -0.95
C PRO A 215 -18.60 -23.54 -1.92
N ALA A 216 -18.54 -23.85 -3.21
CA ALA A 216 -18.64 -22.83 -4.25
C ALA A 216 -20.06 -22.26 -4.27
N GLU A 217 -20.18 -20.97 -4.47
CA GLU A 217 -21.44 -20.26 -4.61
C GLU A 217 -21.59 -19.71 -6.03
N ALA A 218 -22.80 -19.30 -6.40
CA ALA A 218 -23.03 -18.60 -7.66
C ALA A 218 -22.23 -17.30 -7.71
N ARG A 219 -21.74 -16.94 -8.87
CA ARG A 219 -21.08 -15.63 -9.07
C ARG A 219 -22.09 -14.52 -8.76
N PRO A 220 -21.77 -13.56 -7.86
CA PRO A 220 -22.68 -12.47 -7.57
C PRO A 220 -22.81 -11.55 -8.77
N ASP A 221 -24.02 -11.05 -9.00
CA ASP A 221 -24.25 -10.05 -10.04
C ASP A 221 -23.52 -8.74 -9.73
N GLY A 222 -23.08 -8.06 -10.79
CA GLY A 222 -22.42 -6.75 -10.68
C GLY A 222 -20.99 -6.76 -10.14
N ILE A 223 -20.32 -7.92 -10.18
CA ILE A 223 -18.88 -8.05 -9.91
C ILE A 223 -18.21 -8.70 -11.10
N ASP A 224 -17.15 -8.07 -11.62
CA ASP A 224 -16.21 -8.74 -12.51
C ASP A 224 -15.37 -9.72 -11.70
N TRP A 225 -15.84 -10.97 -11.64
CA TRP A 225 -15.18 -12.00 -10.84
C TRP A 225 -13.81 -12.39 -11.39
N GLU A 226 -13.63 -12.39 -12.71
CA GLU A 226 -12.36 -12.77 -13.34
C GLU A 226 -11.29 -11.71 -12.98
N MET A 227 -11.64 -10.45 -13.09
CA MET A 227 -10.76 -9.37 -12.65
C MET A 227 -10.53 -9.39 -11.13
N TRP A 228 -11.56 -9.71 -10.33
CA TRP A 228 -11.39 -9.81 -8.88
C TRP A 228 -10.42 -10.93 -8.50
N GLN A 229 -10.57 -12.11 -9.13
CA GLN A 229 -9.74 -13.29 -8.84
C GLN A 229 -8.30 -13.11 -9.37
N GLY A 230 -8.12 -12.48 -10.52
CA GLY A 230 -6.83 -12.28 -11.16
C GLY A 230 -6.24 -13.57 -11.75
N ALA A 231 -4.92 -13.64 -11.86
CA ALA A 231 -4.18 -14.72 -12.53
C ALA A 231 -4.15 -16.06 -11.78
N GLY A 232 -4.82 -16.18 -10.64
CA GLY A 232 -4.91 -17.43 -9.89
C GLY A 232 -5.81 -18.46 -10.57
N PRO A 233 -5.70 -19.78 -10.20
CA PRO A 233 -6.63 -20.79 -10.69
C PRO A 233 -8.06 -20.49 -10.22
N ASP A 234 -9.04 -20.72 -11.11
CA ASP A 234 -10.45 -20.54 -10.73
C ASP A 234 -10.85 -21.55 -9.66
N LYS A 235 -11.13 -21.03 -8.46
CA LYS A 235 -11.60 -21.81 -7.31
C LYS A 235 -13.08 -21.61 -7.03
N GLY A 236 -13.79 -20.95 -7.95
CA GLY A 236 -15.17 -20.56 -7.76
C GLY A 236 -15.35 -19.45 -6.71
N VAL A 237 -16.52 -18.84 -6.72
CA VAL A 237 -16.90 -17.81 -5.77
C VAL A 237 -17.15 -18.45 -4.39
N LYS A 238 -16.61 -17.83 -3.36
CA LYS A 238 -16.94 -18.16 -1.97
C LYS A 238 -17.30 -16.83 -1.29
N LYS A 239 -18.51 -16.71 -0.81
CA LYS A 239 -19.09 -15.48 -0.24
C LYS A 239 -18.21 -14.81 0.81
N ILE A 240 -17.53 -15.60 1.62
CA ILE A 240 -16.63 -15.10 2.65
C ILE A 240 -15.37 -14.41 2.09
N LEU A 241 -15.02 -14.68 0.81
CA LEU A 241 -13.86 -14.10 0.16
C LEU A 241 -14.18 -12.74 -0.46
N CYS A 242 -15.47 -12.46 -0.69
CA CYS A 242 -15.93 -11.20 -1.28
C CYS A 242 -17.11 -10.64 -0.46
N PRO A 243 -16.89 -10.21 0.80
CA PRO A 243 -17.94 -9.69 1.69
C PRO A 243 -18.46 -8.33 1.25
#